data_87ca55dc2884d15bae5ad0558ee14e46
#
_entry.id   87ca55dc2884d15bae5ad0558ee14e46
#
_cell.length_a   1.000
_cell.length_b   1.000
_cell.length_c   1.000
_cell.angle_alpha   90.00
_cell.angle_beta   90.00
_cell.angle_gamma   90.00
#
_symmetry.space_group_name_H-M   'P 1'
#
loop_
_entity.id
_entity.type
_entity.pdbx_description
1 polymer ?
#
loop_
_entity_poly.entity_id
_entity_poly.type
_entity_poly.pdbx_seq_one_letter_code
_entity_poly.pdbx_strand_id
1 'polypeptide(L)' 'MATFVKSVAHGPINEANQLGWDFADKKVNEALRCLQEKGAKVVKVEPTIQFRERVGSTIIYTITYRANQPIEFRS' A
#
# COMPACT_ATOMS: atom_id res chain seq x y z
N MET A 1 22.47 -3.47 -1.21
CA MET A 1 21.11 -2.92 -1.20
C MET A 1 20.64 -2.70 0.21
N ALA A 2 19.99 -1.59 0.45
CA ALA A 2 19.37 -1.30 1.75
C ALA A 2 17.90 -1.70 1.74
N THR A 3 17.33 -1.90 2.91
CA THR A 3 15.92 -2.24 3.08
C THR A 3 15.14 -0.99 3.51
N PHE A 4 14.06 -0.72 2.83
CA PHE A 4 13.20 0.42 3.10
C PHE A 4 11.74 -0.02 3.28
N VAL A 5 10.95 0.85 3.88
CA VAL A 5 9.54 0.62 4.11
C VAL A 5 8.73 1.77 3.52
N LYS A 6 7.66 1.45 2.82
CA LYS A 6 6.71 2.43 2.28
C LYS A 6 5.30 2.04 2.71
N SER A 7 4.55 3.01 3.20
CA SER A 7 3.14 2.80 3.57
C SER A 7 2.21 3.37 2.51
N VAL A 8 1.21 2.59 2.12
CA VAL A 8 0.15 3.01 1.20
C VAL A 8 -1.17 2.84 1.92
N ALA A 9 -1.89 3.92 2.12
CA ALA A 9 -3.17 3.91 2.82
C ALA A 9 -4.32 4.27 1.90
N HIS A 10 -5.47 3.64 2.13
CA HIS A 10 -6.70 3.95 1.42
C HIS A 10 -7.88 3.83 2.37
N GLY A 11 -8.72 4.84 2.39
CA GLY A 11 -9.91 4.87 3.23
C GLY A 11 -10.40 6.30 3.51
N PRO A 12 -11.49 6.45 4.26
CA PRO A 12 -12.25 5.35 4.86
C PRO A 12 -13.05 4.55 3.84
N ILE A 13 -13.22 3.26 4.08
CA ILE A 13 -13.95 2.34 3.22
C ILE A 13 -15.18 1.85 3.99
N ASN A 14 -16.35 1.92 3.36
CA ASN A 14 -17.53 1.25 3.89
C ASN A 14 -17.38 -0.25 3.61
N GLU A 15 -17.42 -1.07 4.65
CA GLU A 15 -17.20 -2.52 4.52
C GLU A 15 -18.20 -3.20 3.57
N ALA A 16 -19.38 -2.65 3.42
CA ALA A 16 -20.39 -3.15 2.48
C ALA A 16 -20.10 -2.75 1.03
N ASN A 17 -19.09 -1.91 0.79
CA ASN A 17 -18.79 -1.38 -0.54
C ASN A 17 -17.56 -2.07 -1.14
N GLN A 18 -17.82 -3.04 -2.00
CA GLN A 18 -16.76 -3.79 -2.68
C GLN A 18 -15.86 -2.88 -3.53
N LEU A 19 -16.40 -1.81 -4.10
CA LEU A 19 -15.60 -0.87 -4.92
C LEU A 19 -14.49 -0.20 -4.12
N GLY A 20 -14.73 0.09 -2.84
CA GLY A 20 -13.70 0.67 -1.98
C GLY A 20 -12.51 -0.27 -1.80
N TRP A 21 -12.77 -1.56 -1.63
CA TRP A 21 -11.72 -2.57 -1.51
C TRP A 21 -10.99 -2.77 -2.82
N ASP A 22 -11.68 -2.74 -3.96
CA ASP A 22 -11.08 -2.85 -5.27
C ASP A 22 -10.15 -1.66 -5.55
N PHE A 23 -10.52 -0.46 -5.15
CA PHE A 23 -9.64 0.71 -5.26
C PHE A 23 -8.39 0.59 -4.39
N ALA A 24 -8.53 0.04 -3.18
CA ALA A 24 -7.37 -0.20 -2.32
C ALA A 24 -6.40 -1.18 -2.97
N ASP A 25 -6.90 -2.28 -3.52
CA ASP A 25 -6.08 -3.26 -4.22
C ASP A 25 -5.38 -2.63 -5.43
N LYS A 26 -6.10 -1.84 -6.19
CA LYS A 26 -5.52 -1.16 -7.36
C LYS A 26 -4.40 -0.22 -6.93
N LYS A 27 -4.59 0.53 -5.85
CA LYS A 27 -3.62 1.49 -5.35
C LYS A 27 -2.33 0.79 -4.91
N VAL A 28 -2.43 -0.31 -4.17
CA VAL A 28 -1.24 -1.05 -3.74
C VAL A 28 -0.53 -1.71 -4.92
N ASN A 29 -1.28 -2.23 -5.90
CA ASN A 29 -0.69 -2.84 -7.09
C ASN A 29 0.07 -1.83 -7.94
N GLU A 30 -0.44 -0.61 -8.06
CA GLU A 30 0.26 0.47 -8.76
C GLU A 30 1.57 0.84 -8.05
N ALA A 31 1.55 0.88 -6.72
CA ALA A 31 2.76 1.13 -5.93
C ALA A 31 3.80 0.03 -6.12
N LEU A 32 3.38 -1.24 -6.07
CA LEU A 32 4.26 -2.38 -6.29
C LEU A 32 4.88 -2.36 -7.68
N ARG A 33 4.08 -2.06 -8.71
CA ARG A 33 4.57 -1.96 -10.08
C ARG A 33 5.59 -0.83 -10.21
N CYS A 34 5.33 0.32 -9.60
CA CYS A 34 6.24 1.45 -9.62
C CYS A 34 7.60 1.08 -9.00
N LEU A 35 7.59 0.38 -7.87
CA LEU A 35 8.82 -0.10 -7.23
C LEU A 35 9.60 -1.04 -8.15
N GLN A 36 8.92 -1.97 -8.78
CA GLN A 36 9.55 -2.94 -9.69
C GLN A 36 10.14 -2.25 -10.92
N GLU A 37 9.44 -1.27 -11.49
CA GLU A 37 9.93 -0.51 -12.64
C GLU A 37 11.19 0.29 -12.31
N LYS A 38 11.34 0.71 -11.06
CA LYS A 38 12.52 1.44 -10.59
C LYS A 38 13.63 0.52 -10.08
N GLY A 39 13.50 -0.77 -10.27
CA GLY A 39 14.54 -1.74 -9.92
C GLY A 39 14.54 -2.19 -8.47
N ALA A 40 13.52 -1.86 -7.70
CA ALA A 40 13.42 -2.33 -6.32
C ALA A 40 12.92 -3.77 -6.27
N LYS A 41 13.35 -4.49 -5.24
CA LYS A 41 12.85 -5.83 -4.97
C LYS A 41 11.88 -5.77 -3.78
N VAL A 42 10.63 -6.10 -4.02
CA VAL A 42 9.62 -6.16 -2.96
C VAL A 42 9.84 -7.43 -2.15
N VAL A 43 10.03 -7.28 -0.84
CA VAL A 43 10.29 -8.39 0.07
C VAL A 43 9.00 -8.85 0.75
N LYS A 44 8.18 -7.89 1.18
CA LYS A 44 7.00 -8.18 1.98
C LYS A 44 5.96 -7.09 1.82
N VAL A 45 4.69 -7.48 1.84
CA VAL A 45 3.56 -6.55 1.87
C VAL A 45 2.65 -7.00 3.00
N GLU A 46 2.43 -6.14 3.99
CA GLU A 46 1.56 -6.42 5.13
C GLU A 46 0.35 -5.49 5.14
N PRO A 47 -0.88 -6.02 5.04
CA PRO A 47 -2.07 -5.21 5.19
C PRO A 47 -2.40 -5.04 6.67
N THR A 48 -2.85 -3.84 7.03
CA THR A 48 -3.36 -3.53 8.35
C THR A 48 -4.67 -2.78 8.18
N ILE A 49 -5.72 -3.20 8.88
CA ILE A 49 -7.02 -2.56 8.80
C ILE A 49 -7.30 -1.85 10.12
N GLN A 50 -7.61 -0.56 10.04
CA GLN A 50 -8.05 0.24 11.17
C GLN A 50 -9.52 0.56 11.00
N PHE A 51 -10.34 0.12 11.95
CA PHE A 51 -11.77 0.40 11.96
C PHE A 51 -12.05 1.58 12.91
N ARG A 52 -12.87 2.52 12.44
CA ARG A 52 -13.38 3.62 13.27
C ARG A 52 -14.90 3.67 13.14
N GLU A 53 -15.60 3.67 14.26
CA GLU A 53 -17.04 3.87 14.26
C GLU A 53 -17.40 5.16 13.55
N ARG A 54 -18.48 5.12 12.77
CA ARG A 54 -19.03 6.25 12.00
C ARG A 54 -18.19 6.70 10.81
N VAL A 55 -16.92 6.29 10.72
CA VAL A 55 -16.04 6.72 9.63
C VAL A 55 -15.82 5.60 8.62
N GLY A 56 -15.72 4.36 9.09
CA GLY A 56 -15.43 3.20 8.25
C GLY A 56 -14.05 2.64 8.50
N SER A 57 -13.58 1.81 7.59
CA SER A 57 -12.29 1.15 7.70
C SER A 57 -11.24 1.81 6.81
N THR A 58 -10.02 1.93 7.33
CA THR A 58 -8.87 2.36 6.53
C THR A 58 -7.91 1.18 6.42
N ILE A 59 -7.52 0.83 5.21
CA ILE A 59 -6.52 -0.21 4.99
C ILE A 59 -5.18 0.44 4.71
N ILE A 60 -4.14 -0.06 5.40
CA ILE A 60 -2.77 0.43 5.26
C ILE A 60 -1.91 -0.76 4.82
N TYR A 61 -1.28 -0.64 3.66
CA TYR A 61 -0.32 -1.63 3.19
C TYR A 61 1.08 -1.16 3.53
N THR A 62 1.80 -1.94 4.33
CA THR A 62 3.20 -1.67 4.63
C THR A 62 4.05 -2.52 3.70
N ILE A 63 4.76 -1.85 2.79
CA ILE A 63 5.58 -2.50 1.78
C ILE A 63 7.04 -2.42 2.19
N THR A 64 7.68 -3.58 2.38
CA THR A 64 9.11 -3.67 2.64
C THR A 64 9.80 -4.01 1.33
N TYR A 65 10.76 -3.20 0.92
CA TYR A 65 11.48 -3.41 -0.34
C TYR A 65 12.97 -3.16 -0.17
N ARG A 66 13.75 -3.70 -1.11
CA ARG A 66 15.20 -3.50 -1.15
C ARG A 66 15.57 -2.73 -2.41
N ALA A 67 16.41 -1.71 -2.24
CA ALA A 67 16.89 -0.88 -3.33
C ALA A 67 18.20 -0.21 -2.93
N ASN A 68 18.88 0.41 -3.89
CA ASN A 68 20.11 1.15 -3.63
C ASN A 68 19.83 2.46 -2.89
N GLN A 69 18.65 3.02 -3.08
CA GLN A 69 18.22 4.25 -2.43
C GLN A 69 16.71 4.23 -2.25
N PRO A 70 16.15 5.04 -1.34
CA PRO A 70 14.71 5.12 -1.18
C PRO A 70 14.04 5.54 -2.48
N ILE A 71 12.93 4.90 -2.80
CA ILE A 71 12.17 5.20 -4.01
C ILE A 71 10.95 6.01 -3.61
N GLU A 72 10.83 7.21 -4.14
CA GLU A 72 9.69 8.06 -3.93
C GLU A 72 8.73 7.93 -5.10
N PHE A 73 7.47 7.79 -4.78
CA PHE A 73 6.40 7.79 -5.77
C PHE A 73 5.13 8.30 -5.12
N ARG A 74 4.27 8.89 -5.93
CA ARG A 74 2.97 9.34 -5.45
C ARG A 74 1.96 8.21 -5.63
N SER A 75 1.30 7.91 -4.55
CA SER A 75 0.22 6.93 -4.54
C SER A 75 -1.14 7.61 -4.59
#